data_e59b2ba56b68278e4efdc8fb16644d8a
#
_entry.id   e59b2ba56b68278e4efdc8fb16644d8a
#
_cell.length_a   1.000
_cell.length_b   1.000
_cell.length_c   1.000
_cell.angle_alpha   90.00
_cell.angle_beta   90.00
_cell.angle_gamma   90.00
#
_symmetry.space_group_name_H-M   'P 1'
#
loop_
_entity.id
_entity.type
_entity.pdbx_description
1 polymer ?
#
loop_
_entity_poly.entity_id
_entity_poly.type
_entity_poly.pdbx_seq_one_letter_code
_entity_poly.pdbx_strand_id
1 'polypeptide(L)'
;MDAARRTQAERAAETREALIAAARPLFAAHGFADAALETIVRAAGVTRGALYHHFADKTDLFAAVFEQVEGEVAARMGEAIAASNQTDPMEVMRLGADYWLDACSDPEVQRIALVDAPAVLGWTRWTEIGNRYNIGMVRALLTTAVETGRIPSQPIEATALTILGAMREVTLYVARAEDHNQARHEAGAVINRLIRALSAD
;
A
#
# COMPACT_ATOMS: atom_id res chain seq x y z
N MET A 1 -25.11 -35.59 -1.75
CA MET A 1 -23.99 -34.70 -1.34
C MET A 1 -23.35 -34.28 -2.63
N ASP A 2 -23.74 -33.10 -3.13
CA ASP A 2 -23.34 -32.56 -4.41
C ASP A 2 -22.04 -31.75 -4.16
N ALA A 3 -20.88 -32.34 -4.50
CA ALA A 3 -19.62 -31.62 -4.55
C ALA A 3 -19.69 -30.72 -5.79
N ALA A 4 -20.12 -29.48 -5.59
CA ALA A 4 -20.23 -28.48 -6.63
C ALA A 4 -18.94 -28.46 -7.46
N ARG A 5 -19.05 -28.81 -8.74
CA ARG A 5 -17.95 -28.85 -9.71
C ARG A 5 -17.44 -27.42 -9.89
N ARG A 6 -16.32 -27.07 -9.21
CA ARG A 6 -15.69 -25.76 -9.33
C ARG A 6 -15.52 -25.37 -10.78
N THR A 7 -15.89 -24.14 -11.12
CA THR A 7 -15.76 -23.60 -12.48
C THR A 7 -14.27 -23.43 -12.85
N GLN A 8 -13.97 -23.32 -14.13
CA GLN A 8 -12.61 -23.06 -14.61
C GLN A 8 -12.10 -21.70 -14.09
N ALA A 9 -12.98 -20.71 -13.99
CA ALA A 9 -12.65 -19.38 -13.45
C ALA A 9 -12.27 -19.43 -11.97
N GLU A 10 -13.02 -20.19 -11.14
CA GLU A 10 -12.69 -20.38 -9.72
C GLU A 10 -11.34 -21.04 -9.51
N ARG A 11 -11.01 -22.08 -10.29
CA ARG A 11 -9.69 -22.74 -10.24
C ARG A 11 -8.56 -21.81 -10.67
N ALA A 12 -8.81 -20.97 -11.68
CA ALA A 12 -7.84 -19.98 -12.13
C ALA A 12 -7.58 -18.94 -11.04
N ALA A 13 -8.63 -18.44 -10.38
CA ALA A 13 -8.50 -17.51 -9.26
C ALA A 13 -7.73 -18.14 -8.08
N GLU A 14 -8.10 -19.36 -7.67
CA GLU A 14 -7.40 -20.11 -6.62
C GLU A 14 -5.90 -20.31 -6.93
N THR A 15 -5.56 -20.63 -8.17
CA THR A 15 -4.16 -20.79 -8.59
C THR A 15 -3.39 -19.47 -8.52
N ARG A 16 -4.03 -18.38 -8.95
CA ARG A 16 -3.43 -17.05 -8.91
C ARG A 16 -3.17 -16.62 -7.47
N GLU A 17 -4.13 -16.82 -6.57
CA GLU A 17 -3.99 -16.51 -5.14
C GLU A 17 -2.92 -17.38 -4.47
N ALA A 18 -2.85 -18.68 -4.79
CA ALA A 18 -1.82 -19.57 -4.26
C ALA A 18 -0.40 -19.13 -4.67
N LEU A 19 -0.23 -18.63 -5.92
CA LEU A 19 1.04 -18.10 -6.39
C LEU A 19 1.44 -16.82 -5.64
N ILE A 20 0.49 -15.89 -5.42
CA ILE A 20 0.73 -14.66 -4.66
C ILE A 20 1.09 -15.00 -3.20
N ALA A 21 0.30 -15.86 -2.54
CA ALA A 21 0.52 -16.28 -1.17
C ALA A 21 1.87 -16.97 -0.96
N ALA A 22 2.31 -17.80 -1.93
CA ALA A 22 3.62 -18.45 -1.89
C ALA A 22 4.79 -17.48 -2.18
N ALA A 23 4.59 -16.50 -3.05
CA ALA A 23 5.62 -15.53 -3.44
C ALA A 23 5.89 -14.49 -2.35
N ARG A 24 4.85 -14.04 -1.66
CA ARG A 24 4.89 -12.96 -0.67
C ARG A 24 5.96 -13.18 0.42
N PRO A 25 5.98 -14.29 1.19
CA PRO A 25 6.99 -14.50 2.21
C PRO A 25 8.41 -14.64 1.64
N LEU A 26 8.55 -15.12 0.41
CA LEU A 26 9.85 -15.23 -0.26
C LEU A 26 10.38 -13.85 -0.68
N PHE A 27 9.52 -12.98 -1.19
CA PHE A 27 9.89 -11.59 -1.48
C PHE A 27 10.19 -10.81 -0.20
N ALA A 28 9.41 -11.00 0.86
CA ALA A 28 9.67 -10.36 2.15
C ALA A 28 11.04 -10.76 2.74
N ALA A 29 11.36 -12.07 2.73
CA ALA A 29 12.57 -12.59 3.36
C ALA A 29 13.84 -12.38 2.51
N HIS A 30 13.76 -12.52 1.19
CA HIS A 30 14.92 -12.55 0.29
C HIS A 30 14.99 -11.36 -0.66
N GLY A 31 13.90 -10.62 -0.79
CA GLY A 31 13.73 -9.57 -1.78
C GLY A 31 13.45 -10.10 -3.19
N PHE A 32 13.12 -9.17 -4.09
CA PHE A 32 12.78 -9.52 -5.47
C PHE A 32 13.90 -10.27 -6.18
N ALA A 33 15.15 -9.81 -6.09
CA ALA A 33 16.26 -10.38 -6.87
C ALA A 33 16.47 -11.87 -6.57
N ASP A 34 16.55 -12.22 -5.29
CA ASP A 34 16.96 -13.54 -4.81
C ASP A 34 15.83 -14.54 -4.63
N ALA A 35 14.56 -14.11 -4.67
CA ALA A 35 13.42 -15.00 -4.65
C ALA A 35 13.30 -15.75 -5.99
N ALA A 36 13.69 -17.03 -6.01
CA ALA A 36 13.68 -17.85 -7.22
C ALA A 36 12.27 -18.28 -7.59
N LEU A 37 11.88 -18.16 -8.89
CA LEU A 37 10.56 -18.57 -9.39
C LEU A 37 10.30 -20.07 -9.17
N GLU A 38 11.32 -20.92 -9.26
CA GLU A 38 11.22 -22.35 -9.02
C GLU A 38 10.80 -22.66 -7.58
N THR A 39 11.28 -21.87 -6.62
CA THR A 39 10.90 -22.00 -5.21
C THR A 39 9.45 -21.56 -4.99
N ILE A 40 9.03 -20.46 -5.63
CA ILE A 40 7.65 -19.97 -5.57
C ILE A 40 6.68 -21.00 -6.15
N VAL A 41 6.93 -21.50 -7.34
CA VAL A 41 6.09 -22.50 -8.03
C VAL A 41 5.95 -23.77 -7.20
N ARG A 42 7.05 -24.27 -6.62
CA ARG A 42 7.05 -25.42 -5.72
C ARG A 42 6.26 -25.16 -4.44
N ALA A 43 6.42 -24.01 -3.82
CA ALA A 43 5.70 -23.62 -2.61
C ALA A 43 4.19 -23.46 -2.86
N ALA A 44 3.81 -22.95 -4.03
CA ALA A 44 2.41 -22.83 -4.45
C ALA A 44 1.77 -24.19 -4.87
N GLY A 45 2.57 -25.25 -5.03
CA GLY A 45 2.07 -26.55 -5.47
C GLY A 45 1.57 -26.58 -6.92
N VAL A 46 2.09 -25.67 -7.77
CA VAL A 46 1.67 -25.54 -9.17
C VAL A 46 2.84 -25.79 -10.15
N THR A 47 2.54 -25.86 -11.44
CA THR A 47 3.58 -26.00 -12.47
C THR A 47 4.09 -24.62 -12.92
N ARG A 48 5.30 -24.58 -13.49
CA ARG A 48 5.84 -23.36 -14.11
C ARG A 48 4.95 -22.84 -15.25
N GLY A 49 4.32 -23.74 -16.02
CA GLY A 49 3.35 -23.37 -17.05
C GLY A 49 2.11 -22.68 -16.48
N ALA A 50 1.62 -23.13 -15.31
CA ALA A 50 0.51 -22.48 -14.62
C ALA A 50 0.88 -21.05 -14.17
N LEU A 51 2.11 -20.82 -13.70
CA LEU A 51 2.58 -19.48 -13.36
C LEU A 51 2.50 -18.54 -14.57
N TYR A 52 3.07 -18.94 -15.70
CA TYR A 52 3.07 -18.11 -16.92
C TYR A 52 1.69 -17.96 -17.59
N HIS A 53 0.72 -18.78 -17.20
CA HIS A 53 -0.68 -18.56 -17.58
C HIS A 53 -1.31 -17.39 -16.83
N HIS A 54 -0.87 -17.10 -15.59
CA HIS A 54 -1.43 -16.07 -14.73
C HIS A 54 -0.61 -14.78 -14.68
N PHE A 55 0.69 -14.87 -14.86
CA PHE A 55 1.64 -13.78 -14.77
C PHE A 55 2.61 -13.80 -15.94
N ALA A 56 2.77 -12.67 -16.60
CA ALA A 56 3.67 -12.55 -17.75
C ALA A 56 5.13 -12.87 -17.36
N ASP A 57 5.54 -12.44 -16.19
CA ASP A 57 6.88 -12.64 -15.65
C ASP A 57 6.89 -12.53 -14.10
N LYS A 58 8.09 -12.58 -13.51
CA LYS A 58 8.31 -12.42 -12.07
C LYS A 58 7.91 -11.02 -11.59
N THR A 59 8.10 -10.00 -12.43
CA THR A 59 7.75 -8.60 -12.12
C THR A 59 6.24 -8.44 -12.01
N ASP A 60 5.48 -9.12 -12.86
CA ASP A 60 4.02 -9.09 -12.82
C ASP A 60 3.45 -9.81 -11.59
N LEU A 61 4.03 -10.95 -11.22
CA LEU A 61 3.72 -11.62 -9.95
C LEU A 61 4.07 -10.73 -8.74
N PHE A 62 5.22 -10.08 -8.77
CA PHE A 62 5.63 -9.15 -7.71
C PHE A 62 4.69 -7.96 -7.58
N ALA A 63 4.24 -7.39 -8.70
CA ALA A 63 3.26 -6.31 -8.70
C ALA A 63 1.93 -6.73 -8.03
N ALA A 64 1.48 -7.97 -8.26
CA ALA A 64 0.29 -8.51 -7.61
C ALA A 64 0.49 -8.71 -6.09
N VAL A 65 1.68 -9.13 -5.66
CA VAL A 65 2.03 -9.20 -4.23
C VAL A 65 2.05 -7.81 -3.60
N PHE A 66 2.68 -6.83 -4.26
CA PHE A 66 2.69 -5.45 -3.80
C PHE A 66 1.28 -4.86 -3.70
N GLU A 67 0.44 -5.10 -4.71
CA GLU A 67 -0.97 -4.67 -4.70
C GLU A 67 -1.74 -5.27 -3.52
N GLN A 68 -1.51 -6.55 -3.18
CA GLN A 68 -2.12 -7.19 -2.01
C GLN A 68 -1.65 -6.53 -0.71
N VAL A 69 -0.35 -6.25 -0.56
CA VAL A 69 0.21 -5.58 0.64
C VAL A 69 -0.42 -4.19 0.82
N GLU A 70 -0.48 -3.37 -0.25
CA GLU A 70 -1.12 -2.05 -0.23
C GLU A 70 -2.61 -2.14 0.17
N GLY A 71 -3.34 -3.08 -0.42
CA GLY A 71 -4.76 -3.31 -0.12
C GLY A 71 -5.00 -3.70 1.33
N GLU A 72 -4.17 -4.56 1.90
CA GLU A 72 -4.28 -4.99 3.30
C GLU A 72 -3.93 -3.86 4.28
N VAL A 73 -2.91 -3.06 3.97
CA VAL A 73 -2.58 -1.87 4.80
C VAL A 73 -3.73 -0.86 4.76
N ALA A 74 -4.28 -0.58 3.57
CA ALA A 74 -5.41 0.32 3.41
C ALA A 74 -6.68 -0.18 4.14
N ALA A 75 -6.97 -1.48 4.07
CA ALA A 75 -8.11 -2.07 4.77
C ALA A 75 -7.97 -1.94 6.30
N ARG A 76 -6.81 -2.31 6.86
CA ARG A 76 -6.53 -2.18 8.31
C ARG A 76 -6.55 -0.72 8.77
N MET A 77 -6.04 0.21 7.95
CA MET A 77 -6.14 1.64 8.21
C MET A 77 -7.60 2.10 8.27
N GLY A 78 -8.45 1.66 7.33
CA GLY A 78 -9.88 1.95 7.33
C GLY A 78 -10.59 1.43 8.59
N GLU A 79 -10.26 0.21 9.03
CA GLU A 79 -10.78 -0.38 10.28
C GLU A 79 -10.35 0.43 11.51
N ALA A 80 -9.08 0.83 11.60
CA ALA A 80 -8.55 1.64 12.70
C ALA A 80 -9.21 3.03 12.77
N ILE A 81 -9.40 3.68 11.61
CA ILE A 81 -10.12 4.96 11.51
C ILE A 81 -11.57 4.78 11.97
N ALA A 82 -12.29 3.76 11.50
CA ALA A 82 -13.65 3.49 11.91
C ALA A 82 -13.76 3.25 13.43
N ALA A 83 -12.85 2.48 14.01
CA ALA A 83 -12.80 2.21 15.45
C ALA A 83 -12.51 3.45 16.31
N SER A 84 -11.84 4.46 15.75
CA SER A 84 -11.54 5.72 16.46
C SER A 84 -12.77 6.60 16.72
N ASN A 85 -13.89 6.34 16.03
CA ASN A 85 -15.09 7.18 16.01
C ASN A 85 -14.81 8.66 15.67
N GLN A 86 -13.69 8.96 15.04
CA GLN A 86 -13.33 10.33 14.65
C GLN A 86 -14.13 10.74 13.41
N THR A 87 -14.72 11.95 13.46
CA THR A 87 -15.57 12.51 12.39
C THR A 87 -15.00 13.78 11.77
N ASP A 88 -14.02 14.43 12.42
CA ASP A 88 -13.33 15.59 11.85
C ASP A 88 -12.41 15.10 10.70
N PRO A 89 -12.63 15.57 9.45
CA PRO A 89 -11.89 15.09 8.29
C PRO A 89 -10.38 15.34 8.40
N MET A 90 -9.96 16.41 9.08
CA MET A 90 -8.54 16.72 9.26
C MET A 90 -7.87 15.78 10.27
N GLU A 91 -8.59 15.42 11.34
CA GLU A 91 -8.12 14.44 12.31
C GLU A 91 -8.11 13.01 11.73
N VAL A 92 -9.12 12.65 10.91
CA VAL A 92 -9.12 11.38 10.17
C VAL A 92 -7.92 11.30 9.23
N MET A 93 -7.60 12.38 8.52
CA MET A 93 -6.42 12.43 7.64
C MET A 93 -5.12 12.25 8.42
N ARG A 94 -5.00 12.88 9.59
CA ARG A 94 -3.86 12.74 10.49
C ARG A 94 -3.71 11.30 11.01
N LEU A 95 -4.80 10.69 11.45
CA LEU A 95 -4.81 9.29 11.89
C LEU A 95 -4.40 8.33 10.77
N GLY A 96 -4.89 8.55 9.55
CA GLY A 96 -4.50 7.75 8.39
C GLY A 96 -3.01 7.89 8.07
N ALA A 97 -2.46 9.10 8.14
CA ALA A 97 -1.04 9.35 7.93
C ALA A 97 -0.17 8.68 9.01
N ASP A 98 -0.55 8.79 10.28
CA ASP A 98 0.16 8.13 11.39
C ASP A 98 0.11 6.60 11.23
N TYR A 99 -1.07 6.04 10.90
CA TYR A 99 -1.23 4.61 10.67
C TYR A 99 -0.33 4.11 9.52
N TRP A 100 -0.28 4.84 8.41
CA TRP A 100 0.58 4.50 7.28
C TRP A 100 2.06 4.48 7.68
N LEU A 101 2.53 5.49 8.39
CA LEU A 101 3.90 5.56 8.88
C LEU A 101 4.24 4.40 9.82
N ASP A 102 3.29 3.96 10.66
CA ASP A 102 3.46 2.81 11.54
C ASP A 102 3.49 1.50 10.73
N ALA A 103 2.60 1.34 9.75
CA ALA A 103 2.61 0.18 8.86
C ALA A 103 3.92 0.05 8.09
N CYS A 104 4.53 1.17 7.69
CA CYS A 104 5.84 1.21 7.04
C CYS A 104 7.01 0.81 7.95
N SER A 105 6.79 0.62 9.26
CA SER A 105 7.77 0.04 10.17
C SER A 105 7.79 -1.49 10.16
N ASP A 106 6.79 -2.13 9.55
CA ASP A 106 6.76 -3.57 9.34
C ASP A 106 7.83 -3.98 8.31
N PRO A 107 8.73 -4.94 8.63
CA PRO A 107 9.81 -5.37 7.73
C PRO A 107 9.32 -5.88 6.37
N GLU A 108 8.15 -6.54 6.32
CA GLU A 108 7.55 -7.00 5.07
C GLU A 108 7.13 -5.82 4.19
N VAL A 109 6.42 -4.85 4.78
CA VAL A 109 5.98 -3.62 4.07
C VAL A 109 7.19 -2.83 3.60
N GLN A 110 8.20 -2.64 4.44
CA GLN A 110 9.45 -1.98 4.05
C GLN A 110 10.09 -2.65 2.85
N ARG A 111 10.29 -3.98 2.92
CA ARG A 111 10.98 -4.71 1.87
C ARG A 111 10.21 -4.68 0.56
N ILE A 112 8.92 -5.03 0.59
CA ILE A 112 8.12 -5.15 -0.63
C ILE A 112 7.74 -3.78 -1.18
N ALA A 113 7.15 -2.90 -0.36
CA ALA A 113 6.52 -1.67 -0.84
C ALA A 113 7.49 -0.50 -1.01
N LEU A 114 8.54 -0.40 -0.16
CA LEU A 114 9.40 0.78 -0.13
C LEU A 114 10.78 0.55 -0.74
N VAL A 115 11.33 -0.66 -0.66
CA VAL A 115 12.66 -0.97 -1.20
C VAL A 115 12.54 -1.58 -2.59
N ASP A 116 11.82 -2.69 -2.74
CA ASP A 116 11.80 -3.45 -3.99
C ASP A 116 10.81 -2.84 -5.00
N ALA A 117 9.60 -2.42 -4.60
CA ALA A 117 8.58 -1.98 -5.54
C ALA A 117 9.00 -0.78 -6.42
N PRO A 118 9.58 0.31 -5.90
CA PRO A 118 10.04 1.41 -6.77
C PRO A 118 11.17 0.99 -7.70
N ALA A 119 12.05 0.09 -7.27
CA ALA A 119 13.19 -0.38 -8.07
C ALA A 119 12.76 -1.37 -9.18
N VAL A 120 11.79 -2.25 -8.89
CA VAL A 120 11.35 -3.32 -9.79
C VAL A 120 10.27 -2.85 -10.76
N LEU A 121 9.28 -2.10 -10.28
CA LEU A 121 8.11 -1.66 -11.05
C LEU A 121 8.34 -0.33 -11.77
N GLY A 122 9.35 0.43 -11.35
CA GLY A 122 9.54 1.80 -11.78
C GLY A 122 8.52 2.77 -11.19
N TRP A 123 8.80 4.06 -11.31
CA TRP A 123 8.03 5.13 -10.66
C TRP A 123 6.54 5.09 -11.01
N THR A 124 6.21 4.96 -12.30
CA THR A 124 4.83 5.04 -12.78
C THR A 124 3.96 3.93 -12.20
N ARG A 125 4.33 2.66 -12.41
CA ARG A 125 3.54 1.50 -11.94
C ARG A 125 3.43 1.46 -10.42
N TRP A 126 4.53 1.74 -9.73
CA TRP A 126 4.56 1.82 -8.26
C TRP A 126 3.56 2.87 -7.72
N THR A 127 3.59 4.10 -8.27
CA THR A 127 2.69 5.17 -7.83
C THR A 127 1.24 4.94 -8.23
N GLU A 128 0.97 4.34 -9.38
CA GLU A 128 -0.37 3.97 -9.81
C GLU A 128 -1.02 2.96 -8.87
N ILE A 129 -0.29 1.91 -8.48
CA ILE A 129 -0.79 0.90 -7.53
C ILE A 129 -1.06 1.56 -6.17
N GLY A 130 -0.10 2.26 -5.57
CA GLY A 130 -0.29 2.90 -4.27
C GLY A 130 -1.42 3.93 -4.25
N ASN A 131 -1.54 4.76 -5.30
CA ASN A 131 -2.61 5.75 -5.40
C ASN A 131 -4.00 5.12 -5.50
N ARG A 132 -4.14 3.92 -6.11
CA ARG A 132 -5.41 3.23 -6.27
C ARG A 132 -6.14 3.02 -4.94
N TYR A 133 -5.40 2.79 -3.87
CA TYR A 133 -5.94 2.53 -2.52
C TYR A 133 -6.13 3.79 -1.68
N ASN A 134 -5.35 4.82 -1.92
CA ASN A 134 -5.26 5.95 -1.00
C ASN A 134 -5.89 7.25 -1.52
N ILE A 135 -5.82 7.54 -2.84
CA ILE A 135 -6.20 8.84 -3.38
C ILE A 135 -7.71 9.14 -3.22
N GLY A 136 -8.55 8.12 -3.33
CA GLY A 136 -10.01 8.28 -3.18
C GLY A 136 -10.39 8.76 -1.78
N MET A 137 -9.79 8.19 -0.75
CA MET A 137 -10.01 8.58 0.65
C MET A 137 -9.51 10.00 0.91
N VAL A 138 -8.30 10.34 0.47
CA VAL A 138 -7.75 11.70 0.66
C VAL A 138 -8.61 12.75 -0.03
N ARG A 139 -9.09 12.49 -1.25
CA ARG A 139 -10.02 13.39 -1.95
C ARG A 139 -11.33 13.58 -1.19
N ALA A 140 -11.94 12.50 -0.71
CA ALA A 140 -13.19 12.57 0.05
C ALA A 140 -13.02 13.39 1.34
N LEU A 141 -11.94 13.17 2.09
CA LEU A 141 -11.64 13.93 3.30
C LEU A 141 -11.42 15.43 3.00
N LEU A 142 -10.67 15.76 1.96
CA LEU A 142 -10.46 17.16 1.56
C LEU A 142 -11.76 17.83 1.09
N THR A 143 -12.60 17.13 0.34
CA THR A 143 -13.90 17.64 -0.09
C THR A 143 -14.78 17.92 1.11
N THR A 144 -14.91 16.97 2.05
CA THR A 144 -15.66 17.17 3.29
C THR A 144 -15.08 18.33 4.12
N ALA A 145 -13.77 18.47 4.20
CA ALA A 145 -13.12 19.56 4.94
C ALA A 145 -13.43 20.94 4.36
N VAL A 146 -13.47 21.07 3.02
CA VAL A 146 -13.89 22.31 2.34
C VAL A 146 -15.38 22.58 2.56
N GLU A 147 -16.25 21.59 2.36
CA GLU A 147 -17.71 21.70 2.54
C GLU A 147 -18.12 22.08 3.96
N THR A 148 -17.38 21.59 4.95
CA THR A 148 -17.61 21.91 6.38
C THR A 148 -16.86 23.14 6.87
N GLY A 149 -16.14 23.85 6.00
CA GLY A 149 -15.39 25.06 6.34
C GLY A 149 -14.15 24.83 7.22
N ARG A 150 -13.67 23.59 7.31
CA ARG A 150 -12.45 23.23 8.06
C ARG A 150 -11.18 23.72 7.37
N ILE A 151 -11.22 23.80 6.04
CA ILE A 151 -10.15 24.35 5.20
C ILE A 151 -10.75 25.27 4.12
N PRO A 152 -10.01 26.28 3.64
CA PRO A 152 -10.48 27.13 2.55
C PRO A 152 -10.65 26.33 1.24
N SER A 153 -11.47 26.86 0.32
CA SER A 153 -11.64 26.31 -1.02
C SER A 153 -10.30 26.24 -1.75
N GLN A 154 -9.98 25.08 -2.31
CA GLN A 154 -8.71 24.82 -2.99
C GLN A 154 -8.83 23.70 -4.03
N PRO A 155 -7.86 23.54 -4.95
CA PRO A 155 -7.85 22.46 -5.93
C PRO A 155 -7.66 21.11 -5.27
N ILE A 156 -8.75 20.35 -5.03
CA ILE A 156 -8.76 19.07 -4.30
C ILE A 156 -7.76 18.07 -4.88
N GLU A 157 -7.74 17.91 -6.22
CA GLU A 157 -6.85 16.95 -6.87
C GLU A 157 -5.37 17.26 -6.65
N ALA A 158 -4.98 18.52 -6.86
CA ALA A 158 -3.59 18.93 -6.66
C ALA A 158 -3.17 18.80 -5.20
N THR A 159 -4.06 19.15 -4.26
CA THR A 159 -3.82 19.02 -2.83
C THR A 159 -3.67 17.56 -2.41
N ALA A 160 -4.56 16.66 -2.89
CA ALA A 160 -4.47 15.23 -2.61
C ALA A 160 -3.17 14.63 -3.12
N LEU A 161 -2.77 14.93 -4.35
CA LEU A 161 -1.51 14.46 -4.93
C LEU A 161 -0.28 15.01 -4.17
N THR A 162 -0.34 16.26 -3.70
CA THR A 162 0.73 16.86 -2.89
C THR A 162 0.89 16.15 -1.55
N ILE A 163 -0.22 15.87 -0.84
CA ILE A 163 -0.20 15.12 0.42
C ILE A 163 0.38 13.71 0.21
N LEU A 164 -0.12 12.98 -0.80
CA LEU A 164 0.36 11.63 -1.09
C LEU A 164 1.83 11.63 -1.55
N GLY A 165 2.26 12.65 -2.28
CA GLY A 165 3.66 12.85 -2.63
C GLY A 165 4.54 13.08 -1.40
N ALA A 166 4.13 13.96 -0.48
CA ALA A 166 4.84 14.20 0.76
C ALA A 166 4.90 12.93 1.64
N MET A 167 3.77 12.22 1.77
CA MET A 167 3.72 10.92 2.48
C MET A 167 4.72 9.93 1.92
N ARG A 168 4.78 9.80 0.60
CA ARG A 168 5.73 8.89 -0.09
C ARG A 168 7.18 9.24 0.22
N GLU A 169 7.55 10.52 0.13
CA GLU A 169 8.93 10.94 0.40
C GLU A 169 9.35 10.72 1.86
N VAL A 170 8.49 11.05 2.83
CA VAL A 170 8.81 10.82 4.24
C VAL A 170 8.86 9.32 4.58
N THR A 171 8.06 8.49 3.90
CA THR A 171 8.11 7.04 4.05
C THR A 171 9.43 6.47 3.54
N LEU A 172 9.90 6.92 2.39
CA LEU A 172 11.22 6.54 1.86
C LEU A 172 12.37 7.06 2.75
N TYR A 173 12.22 8.24 3.34
CA TYR A 173 13.16 8.77 4.33
C TYR A 173 13.25 7.83 5.54
N VAL A 174 12.11 7.43 6.13
CA VAL A 174 12.06 6.50 7.26
C VAL A 174 12.69 5.16 6.90
N ALA A 175 12.36 4.60 5.73
CA ALA A 175 12.88 3.29 5.28
C ALA A 175 14.41 3.27 5.08
N ARG A 176 15.04 4.42 4.83
CA ARG A 176 16.49 4.55 4.59
C ARG A 176 17.28 5.00 5.82
N ALA A 177 16.60 5.38 6.90
CA ALA A 177 17.24 5.88 8.10
C ALA A 177 17.92 4.75 8.89
N GLU A 178 19.04 5.05 9.55
CA GLU A 178 19.68 4.12 10.49
C GLU A 178 18.84 3.96 11.76
N ASP A 179 18.28 5.06 12.28
CA ASP A 179 17.31 5.05 13.38
C ASP A 179 15.90 5.26 12.84
N HIS A 180 15.21 4.16 12.58
CA HIS A 180 13.85 4.15 12.06
C HIS A 180 12.84 4.79 13.02
N ASN A 181 13.02 4.63 14.35
CA ASN A 181 12.11 5.19 15.34
C ASN A 181 12.20 6.73 15.37
N GLN A 182 13.41 7.26 15.38
CA GLN A 182 13.64 8.70 15.32
C GLN A 182 13.09 9.28 14.00
N ALA A 183 13.42 8.66 12.87
CA ALA A 183 12.96 9.11 11.55
C ALA A 183 11.42 9.07 11.42
N ARG A 184 10.77 8.02 11.94
CA ARG A 184 9.30 7.91 12.00
C ARG A 184 8.69 9.03 12.82
N HIS A 185 9.27 9.36 13.99
CA HIS A 185 8.79 10.46 14.82
C HIS A 185 8.92 11.81 14.10
N GLU A 186 10.05 12.09 13.49
CA GLU A 186 10.29 13.32 12.73
C GLU A 186 9.34 13.43 11.53
N ALA A 187 9.19 12.34 10.75
CA ALA A 187 8.25 12.27 9.62
C ALA A 187 6.82 12.58 10.05
N GLY A 188 6.35 11.96 11.13
CA GLY A 188 5.01 12.19 11.68
C GLY A 188 4.81 13.64 12.11
N ALA A 189 5.79 14.25 12.78
CA ALA A 189 5.73 15.65 13.20
C ALA A 189 5.63 16.61 11.99
N VAL A 190 6.36 16.34 10.91
CA VAL A 190 6.35 17.15 9.68
C VAL A 190 5.00 17.00 8.96
N ILE A 191 4.54 15.77 8.73
CA ILE A 191 3.26 15.51 8.05
C ILE A 191 2.09 16.09 8.82
N ASN A 192 2.05 15.92 10.14
CA ASN A 192 1.01 16.50 10.98
C ASN A 192 0.99 18.04 10.90
N ARG A 193 2.14 18.67 10.77
CA ARG A 193 2.25 20.12 10.57
C ARG A 193 1.74 20.55 9.20
N LEU A 194 2.07 19.80 8.15
CA LEU A 194 1.58 20.05 6.79
C LEU A 194 0.05 19.92 6.72
N ILE A 195 -0.52 18.88 7.33
CA ILE A 195 -1.99 18.71 7.37
C ILE A 195 -2.66 19.86 8.11
N ARG A 196 -2.12 20.28 9.27
CA ARG A 196 -2.66 21.44 10.02
C ARG A 196 -2.56 22.74 9.24
N ALA A 197 -1.51 22.95 8.46
CA ALA A 197 -1.33 24.16 7.66
C ALA A 197 -2.35 24.28 6.52
N LEU A 198 -3.14 23.26 6.22
CA LEU A 198 -4.28 23.35 5.30
C LEU A 198 -5.50 24.02 5.95
N SER A 199 -5.59 24.01 7.29
CA SER A 199 -6.70 24.65 8.02
C SER A 199 -6.63 26.17 7.86
N ALA A 200 -7.81 26.82 7.78
CA ALA A 200 -7.89 28.26 7.91
C ALA A 200 -7.48 28.64 9.35
N ASP A 201 -6.66 29.66 9.50
CA ASP A 201 -6.38 30.31 10.79
C ASP A 201 -7.65 30.90 11.40
#